data_d51a9d8f7c7526358e14e9075a5cbeeb
#
_entry.id   d51a9d8f7c7526358e14e9075a5cbeeb
#
_cell.length_a   1.000
_cell.length_b   1.000
_cell.length_c   1.000
_cell.angle_alpha   90.00
_cell.angle_beta   90.00
_cell.angle_gamma   90.00
#
_symmetry.space_group_name_H-M   'P 1'
#
loop_
_entity.id
_entity.type
_entity.pdbx_description
1 polymer ?
#
loop_
_entity_poly.entity_id
_entity_poly.type
_entity_poly.pdbx_seq_one_letter_code
_entity_poly.pdbx_strand_id
1 'polypeptide(L)'
;MKYQKLEMPKYGEKVEVKEGKIIVPDNPIIPFIEGDGIGPDIWRVTKKVIDSAVEKSYSDKKGIAWFQIYAGLSALKKYGNDEVLPEDTLQAIREYKVAIKGPLTTPVGGFDYVCLVCAKEQNGIEGKRPGKCIKCGSEYVVPRFRSLNVGLRQKLDLYACVRPVRWYKGVPSPVKHPEKLNVIVFRENTEDVYAGIEFQKGSEDAKKIIRFLEEEFNKTVRADSGVGIKPISVTGTKRLVRKAINPKFRTNWA
;
A
#
# COMPACT_ATOMS: atom_id res chain seq x y z
N MET A 1 -17.68 -11.44 -12.75
CA MET A 1 -16.50 -12.33 -12.59
C MET A 1 -16.59 -12.98 -11.20
N LYS A 2 -16.18 -14.22 -11.08
CA LYS A 2 -16.26 -14.94 -9.80
C LYS A 2 -14.88 -14.89 -9.13
N TYR A 3 -14.79 -14.34 -7.93
CA TYR A 3 -13.58 -14.41 -7.12
C TYR A 3 -13.31 -15.84 -6.67
N GLN A 4 -12.05 -16.19 -6.42
CA GLN A 4 -11.69 -17.54 -5.96
C GLN A 4 -12.11 -17.78 -4.52
N LYS A 5 -11.81 -16.81 -3.62
CA LYS A 5 -12.03 -16.96 -2.17
C LYS A 5 -12.64 -15.73 -1.49
N LEU A 6 -13.08 -14.73 -2.24
CA LEU A 6 -13.77 -13.57 -1.65
C LEU A 6 -15.28 -13.81 -1.57
N GLU A 7 -15.86 -13.34 -0.48
CA GLU A 7 -17.30 -13.39 -0.21
C GLU A 7 -17.88 -11.99 -0.37
N MET A 8 -18.63 -11.79 -1.44
CA MET A 8 -19.27 -10.50 -1.72
C MET A 8 -20.35 -10.15 -0.68
N PRO A 9 -20.51 -8.88 -0.34
CA PRO A 9 -21.63 -8.45 0.48
C PRO A 9 -22.96 -8.75 -0.22
N LYS A 10 -24.00 -9.03 0.58
CA LYS A 10 -25.33 -9.38 0.07
C LYS A 10 -26.11 -8.18 -0.49
N TYR A 11 -25.65 -6.96 -0.24
CA TYR A 11 -26.28 -5.70 -0.64
C TYR A 11 -25.23 -4.67 -1.03
N GLY A 12 -25.68 -3.57 -1.57
CA GLY A 12 -24.85 -2.45 -1.97
C GLY A 12 -24.52 -2.47 -3.46
N GLU A 13 -23.96 -1.37 -3.93
CA GLU A 13 -23.67 -1.11 -5.33
C GLU A 13 -22.24 -0.61 -5.50
N LYS A 14 -21.69 -0.75 -6.72
CA LYS A 14 -20.34 -0.28 -7.02
C LYS A 14 -20.29 1.23 -7.16
N VAL A 15 -19.21 1.84 -6.70
CA VAL A 15 -18.86 3.19 -7.08
C VAL A 15 -18.47 3.20 -8.56
N GLU A 16 -19.09 4.06 -9.34
CA GLU A 16 -18.84 4.19 -10.78
C GLU A 16 -18.08 5.47 -11.12
N VAL A 17 -17.42 5.46 -12.27
CA VAL A 17 -16.80 6.67 -12.85
C VAL A 17 -17.42 6.86 -14.24
N LYS A 18 -18.25 7.89 -14.40
CA LYS A 18 -18.87 8.27 -15.66
C LYS A 18 -18.39 9.67 -16.05
N GLU A 19 -17.84 9.81 -17.26
CA GLU A 19 -17.34 11.09 -17.79
C GLU A 19 -16.37 11.83 -16.83
N GLY A 20 -15.52 11.06 -16.14
CA GLY A 20 -14.56 11.60 -15.18
C GLY A 20 -15.16 12.09 -13.84
N LYS A 21 -16.46 11.81 -13.60
CA LYS A 21 -17.13 12.07 -12.32
C LYS A 21 -17.30 10.77 -11.55
N ILE A 22 -17.06 10.81 -10.25
CA ILE A 22 -17.31 9.69 -9.36
C ILE A 22 -18.80 9.74 -8.97
N ILE A 23 -19.50 8.64 -9.21
CA ILE A 23 -20.90 8.44 -8.82
C ILE A 23 -20.93 7.44 -7.67
N VAL A 24 -21.36 7.91 -6.51
CA VAL A 24 -21.43 7.13 -5.29
C VAL A 24 -22.91 6.78 -5.03
N PRO A 25 -23.27 5.49 -5.01
CA PRO A 25 -24.64 5.07 -4.67
C PRO A 25 -24.95 5.29 -3.19
N ASP A 26 -26.20 5.12 -2.78
CA ASP A 26 -26.61 5.30 -1.37
C ASP A 26 -26.00 4.24 -0.44
N ASN A 27 -25.74 3.05 -0.97
CA ASN A 27 -25.06 1.97 -0.26
C ASN A 27 -23.85 1.48 -1.05
N PRO A 28 -22.73 2.23 -1.06
CA PRO A 28 -21.54 1.82 -1.80
C PRO A 28 -20.90 0.58 -1.19
N ILE A 29 -20.47 -0.34 -2.05
CA ILE A 29 -19.60 -1.44 -1.64
C ILE A 29 -18.17 -0.90 -1.55
N ILE A 30 -17.60 -0.97 -0.35
CA ILE A 30 -16.23 -0.52 -0.08
C ILE A 30 -15.37 -1.72 0.34
N PRO A 31 -14.46 -2.20 -0.52
CA PRO A 31 -13.46 -3.17 -0.15
C PRO A 31 -12.56 -2.66 0.97
N PHE A 32 -12.19 -3.55 1.89
CA PHE A 32 -11.23 -3.22 2.94
C PHE A 32 -10.25 -4.35 3.24
N ILE A 33 -9.02 -3.97 3.58
CA ILE A 33 -7.97 -4.83 4.11
C ILE A 33 -7.74 -4.41 5.56
N GLU A 34 -7.97 -5.31 6.51
CA GLU A 34 -7.70 -5.02 7.93
C GLU A 34 -6.22 -4.72 8.18
N GLY A 35 -5.35 -5.46 7.51
CA GLY A 35 -3.91 -5.34 7.64
C GLY A 35 -3.32 -6.32 8.65
N ASP A 36 -2.03 -6.12 8.92
CA ASP A 36 -1.21 -6.95 9.82
C ASP A 36 -1.03 -6.28 11.18
N GLY A 37 -0.59 -7.05 12.18
CA GLY A 37 -0.26 -6.57 13.51
C GLY A 37 -1.45 -5.90 14.21
N ILE A 38 -1.36 -4.59 14.43
CA ILE A 38 -2.42 -3.77 15.06
C ILE A 38 -3.59 -3.46 14.10
N GLY A 39 -3.49 -3.87 12.84
CA GLY A 39 -4.49 -3.57 11.79
C GLY A 39 -5.92 -3.95 12.15
N PRO A 40 -6.19 -5.19 12.58
CA PRO A 40 -7.54 -5.63 12.96
C PRO A 40 -8.16 -4.81 14.10
N ASP A 41 -7.37 -4.41 15.11
CA ASP A 41 -7.85 -3.58 16.21
C ASP A 41 -8.21 -2.17 15.73
N ILE A 42 -7.35 -1.56 14.93
CA ILE A 42 -7.60 -0.25 14.32
C ILE A 42 -8.83 -0.33 13.42
N TRP A 43 -8.93 -1.37 12.59
CA TRP A 43 -10.05 -1.53 11.67
C TRP A 43 -11.40 -1.63 12.38
N ARG A 44 -11.47 -2.43 13.46
CA ARG A 44 -12.70 -2.57 14.27
C ARG A 44 -13.22 -1.22 14.77
N VAL A 45 -12.32 -0.36 15.26
CA VAL A 45 -12.67 0.99 15.72
C VAL A 45 -13.02 1.90 14.55
N THR A 46 -12.21 1.89 13.48
CA THR A 46 -12.43 2.69 12.27
C THR A 46 -13.80 2.43 11.67
N LYS A 47 -14.14 1.15 11.49
CA LYS A 47 -15.45 0.74 10.97
C LYS A 47 -16.58 1.30 11.82
N LYS A 48 -16.52 1.14 13.15
CA LYS A 48 -17.53 1.65 14.07
C LYS A 48 -17.70 3.17 13.98
N VAL A 49 -16.60 3.90 13.92
CA VAL A 49 -16.63 5.38 13.81
C VAL A 49 -17.23 5.82 12.48
N ILE A 50 -16.84 5.19 11.37
CA ILE A 50 -17.37 5.51 10.05
C ILE A 50 -18.88 5.18 9.97
N ASP A 51 -19.27 4.00 10.41
CA ASP A 51 -20.69 3.57 10.39
C ASP A 51 -21.56 4.55 11.20
N SER A 52 -21.12 4.91 12.43
CA SER A 52 -21.84 5.88 13.26
C SER A 52 -21.89 7.29 12.65
N ALA A 53 -20.83 7.71 11.96
CA ALA A 53 -20.81 9.00 11.26
C ALA A 53 -21.77 9.04 10.08
N VAL A 54 -21.82 7.94 9.30
CA VAL A 54 -22.77 7.79 8.17
C VAL A 54 -24.21 7.77 8.66
N GLU A 55 -24.51 6.96 9.67
CA GLU A 55 -25.84 6.90 10.30
C GLU A 55 -26.29 8.28 10.77
N LYS A 56 -25.46 8.97 11.55
CA LYS A 56 -25.75 10.32 12.04
C LYS A 56 -25.95 11.35 10.93
N SER A 57 -25.18 11.25 9.84
CA SER A 57 -25.21 12.24 8.74
C SER A 57 -26.40 12.02 7.79
N TYR A 58 -26.87 10.79 7.65
CA TYR A 58 -27.86 10.44 6.64
C TYR A 58 -29.16 9.84 7.22
N SER A 59 -29.27 9.72 8.55
CA SER A 59 -30.49 9.24 9.23
C SER A 59 -31.00 7.92 8.64
N ASP A 60 -30.12 6.92 8.59
CA ASP A 60 -30.36 5.55 8.04
C ASP A 60 -30.71 5.45 6.55
N LYS A 61 -30.73 6.58 5.83
CA LYS A 61 -31.00 6.58 4.39
C LYS A 61 -29.83 6.06 3.55
N LYS A 62 -28.63 6.07 4.10
CA LYS A 62 -27.41 5.61 3.43
C LYS A 62 -26.58 4.74 4.36
N GLY A 63 -25.84 3.82 3.77
CA GLY A 63 -24.95 2.93 4.50
C GLY A 63 -23.71 2.57 3.70
N ILE A 64 -22.83 1.77 4.28
CA ILE A 64 -21.68 1.21 3.57
C ILE A 64 -21.77 -0.31 3.61
N ALA A 65 -21.71 -0.93 2.45
CA ALA A 65 -21.57 -2.38 2.34
C ALA A 65 -20.09 -2.73 2.36
N TRP A 66 -19.59 -3.15 3.50
CA TRP A 66 -18.19 -3.52 3.69
C TRP A 66 -17.85 -4.84 3.02
N PHE A 67 -16.79 -4.85 2.19
CA PHE A 67 -16.34 -6.01 1.46
C PHE A 67 -14.91 -6.38 1.87
N GLN A 68 -14.76 -7.44 2.66
CA GLN A 68 -13.45 -7.89 3.11
C GLN A 68 -12.64 -8.48 1.96
N ILE A 69 -11.45 -7.94 1.76
CA ILE A 69 -10.42 -8.43 0.85
C ILE A 69 -9.12 -8.64 1.64
N TYR A 70 -8.20 -9.45 1.14
CA TYR A 70 -7.11 -9.99 1.94
C TYR A 70 -5.75 -9.58 1.39
N ALA A 71 -4.82 -9.18 2.28
CA ALA A 71 -3.41 -9.00 2.00
C ALA A 71 -2.59 -9.29 3.26
N GLY A 72 -1.30 -9.63 3.11
CA GLY A 72 -0.42 -9.96 4.23
C GLY A 72 -0.81 -11.25 4.93
N LEU A 73 -0.78 -11.24 6.26
CA LEU A 73 -1.08 -12.42 7.07
C LEU A 73 -2.50 -12.95 6.84
N SER A 74 -3.47 -12.09 6.67
CA SER A 74 -4.86 -12.49 6.41
C SER A 74 -5.02 -13.20 5.07
N ALA A 75 -4.28 -12.78 4.05
CA ALA A 75 -4.25 -13.46 2.75
C ALA A 75 -3.61 -14.84 2.88
N LEU A 76 -2.47 -14.95 3.56
CA LEU A 76 -1.80 -16.22 3.79
C LEU A 76 -2.73 -17.24 4.48
N LYS A 77 -3.47 -16.80 5.51
CA LYS A 77 -4.45 -17.65 6.20
C LYS A 77 -5.61 -18.09 5.31
N LYS A 78 -6.10 -17.22 4.43
CA LYS A 78 -7.25 -17.51 3.56
C LYS A 78 -6.87 -18.31 2.32
N TYR A 79 -5.73 -17.98 1.68
CA TYR A 79 -5.31 -18.55 0.40
C TYR A 79 -4.26 -19.67 0.54
N GLY A 80 -3.40 -19.61 1.56
CA GLY A 80 -2.25 -20.53 1.68
C GLY A 80 -1.14 -20.23 0.67
N ASN A 81 -0.24 -21.19 0.46
CA ASN A 81 0.78 -21.19 -0.61
C ASN A 81 1.64 -19.92 -0.72
N ASP A 82 1.94 -19.28 0.42
CA ASP A 82 2.69 -18.01 0.48
C ASP A 82 2.04 -16.84 -0.27
N GLU A 83 0.76 -16.94 -0.56
CA GLU A 83 -0.04 -15.92 -1.26
C GLU A 83 -0.32 -14.74 -0.33
N VAL A 84 0.55 -13.74 -0.34
CA VAL A 84 0.44 -12.54 0.52
C VAL A 84 -0.28 -11.37 -0.15
N LEU A 85 -0.48 -11.40 -1.47
CA LEU A 85 -1.24 -10.39 -2.23
C LEU A 85 -2.00 -11.08 -3.38
N PRO A 86 -3.17 -11.66 -3.09
CA PRO A 86 -3.96 -12.40 -4.08
C PRO A 86 -4.44 -11.51 -5.24
N GLU A 87 -4.55 -12.10 -6.43
CA GLU A 87 -5.11 -11.39 -7.58
C GLU A 87 -6.59 -11.01 -7.35
N ASP A 88 -7.36 -11.81 -6.60
CA ASP A 88 -8.71 -11.48 -6.14
C ASP A 88 -8.76 -10.08 -5.50
N THR A 89 -7.79 -9.77 -4.63
CA THR A 89 -7.69 -8.47 -3.95
C THR A 89 -7.43 -7.34 -4.94
N LEU A 90 -6.51 -7.53 -5.87
CA LEU A 90 -6.20 -6.54 -6.90
C LEU A 90 -7.39 -6.30 -7.83
N GLN A 91 -8.07 -7.39 -8.21
CA GLN A 91 -9.27 -7.34 -9.04
C GLN A 91 -10.41 -6.61 -8.33
N ALA A 92 -10.65 -6.89 -7.04
CA ALA A 92 -11.66 -6.19 -6.26
C ALA A 92 -11.40 -4.69 -6.19
N ILE A 93 -10.15 -4.27 -5.93
CA ILE A 93 -9.80 -2.84 -5.90
C ILE A 93 -10.02 -2.18 -7.26
N ARG A 94 -9.61 -2.83 -8.36
CA ARG A 94 -9.85 -2.31 -9.72
C ARG A 94 -11.34 -2.19 -10.04
N GLU A 95 -12.12 -3.16 -9.62
CA GLU A 95 -13.56 -3.23 -9.91
C GLU A 95 -14.35 -2.19 -9.12
N TYR A 96 -14.09 -2.06 -7.81
CA TYR A 96 -14.84 -1.17 -6.92
C TYR A 96 -14.28 0.26 -6.84
N LYS A 97 -13.10 0.54 -7.43
CA LYS A 97 -12.48 1.88 -7.56
C LYS A 97 -11.98 2.51 -6.27
N VAL A 98 -12.53 2.14 -5.12
CA VAL A 98 -12.18 2.66 -3.79
C VAL A 98 -11.90 1.49 -2.88
N ALA A 99 -10.88 1.59 -2.02
CA ALA A 99 -10.64 0.61 -0.96
C ALA A 99 -9.99 1.27 0.25
N ILE A 100 -10.25 0.73 1.43
CA ILE A 100 -9.56 1.10 2.67
C ILE A 100 -8.54 0.02 3.01
N LYS A 101 -7.36 0.42 3.45
CA LYS A 101 -6.27 -0.49 3.78
C LYS A 101 -5.65 -0.15 5.12
N GLY A 102 -5.61 -1.15 6.01
CA GLY A 102 -4.83 -1.12 7.24
C GLY A 102 -3.31 -1.29 7.00
N PRO A 103 -2.48 -1.31 8.05
CA PRO A 103 -1.04 -1.51 7.94
C PRO A 103 -0.72 -2.89 7.36
N LEU A 104 0.35 -2.99 6.57
CA LEU A 104 0.86 -4.26 6.04
C LEU A 104 2.33 -4.40 6.38
N THR A 105 2.74 -5.61 6.72
CA THR A 105 4.13 -5.95 7.00
C THR A 105 5.01 -5.61 5.81
N THR A 106 6.09 -4.86 6.08
CA THR A 106 7.09 -4.47 5.09
C THR A 106 8.43 -5.06 5.49
N PRO A 107 8.90 -6.12 4.81
CA PRO A 107 10.23 -6.66 5.06
C PRO A 107 11.31 -5.63 4.72
N VAL A 108 12.30 -5.51 5.62
CA VAL A 108 13.43 -4.57 5.48
C VAL A 108 14.71 -5.36 5.68
N GLY A 109 15.64 -5.34 4.73
CA GLY A 109 16.96 -5.94 4.95
C GLY A 109 17.27 -7.17 4.10
N GLY A 110 18.38 -7.84 4.39
CA GLY A 110 19.01 -8.91 3.61
C GLY A 110 18.69 -10.34 4.06
N PHE A 111 17.57 -10.59 4.68
CA PHE A 111 17.16 -11.92 5.15
C PHE A 111 16.26 -12.63 4.14
N ASP A 112 16.27 -13.97 4.16
CA ASP A 112 15.53 -14.79 3.20
C ASP A 112 14.05 -14.92 3.52
N TYR A 113 13.68 -14.79 4.80
CA TYR A 113 12.33 -15.03 5.31
C TYR A 113 11.89 -13.95 6.30
N VAL A 114 10.58 -13.76 6.39
CA VAL A 114 9.95 -12.84 7.34
C VAL A 114 8.76 -13.48 8.04
N CYS A 115 8.63 -13.23 9.34
CA CYS A 115 7.45 -13.63 10.10
C CYS A 115 6.35 -12.57 9.96
N LEU A 116 5.16 -12.96 9.49
CA LEU A 116 4.03 -12.05 9.31
C LEU A 116 3.32 -11.68 10.62
N VAL A 117 3.63 -12.34 11.73
CA VAL A 117 3.03 -12.04 13.04
C VAL A 117 3.82 -10.95 13.78
N CYS A 118 5.14 -11.05 13.82
CA CYS A 118 5.97 -10.14 14.62
C CYS A 118 7.00 -9.36 13.79
N ALA A 119 6.95 -9.47 12.46
CA ALA A 119 7.85 -8.85 11.48
C ALA A 119 9.36 -9.22 11.69
N LYS A 120 9.66 -10.28 12.46
CA LYS A 120 11.05 -10.75 12.60
C LYS A 120 11.54 -11.33 11.28
N GLU A 121 12.62 -10.80 10.78
CA GLU A 121 13.35 -11.32 9.62
C GLU A 121 14.39 -12.34 10.08
N GLN A 122 14.59 -13.41 9.33
CA GLN A 122 15.51 -14.51 9.64
C GLN A 122 15.97 -15.22 8.37
N ASN A 123 17.15 -15.83 8.43
CA ASN A 123 17.66 -16.64 7.33
C ASN A 123 17.09 -18.06 7.36
N GLY A 124 17.18 -18.75 6.25
CA GLY A 124 16.93 -20.19 6.18
C GLY A 124 17.91 -20.98 7.05
N ILE A 125 17.48 -22.16 7.48
CA ILE A 125 18.33 -23.13 8.14
C ILE A 125 18.73 -24.17 7.10
N GLU A 126 20.03 -24.29 6.86
CA GLU A 126 20.56 -25.20 5.80
C GLU A 126 19.91 -24.97 4.41
N GLY A 127 19.64 -23.69 4.07
CA GLY A 127 18.97 -23.34 2.82
C GLY A 127 17.47 -23.64 2.78
N LYS A 128 16.87 -24.14 3.87
CA LYS A 128 15.44 -24.47 3.96
C LYS A 128 14.67 -23.40 4.71
N ARG A 129 13.38 -23.31 4.40
CA ARG A 129 12.43 -22.43 5.11
C ARG A 129 12.36 -22.80 6.59
N PRO A 130 12.50 -21.84 7.52
CA PRO A 130 12.26 -22.08 8.93
C PRO A 130 10.82 -22.49 9.20
N GLY A 131 10.61 -23.59 9.94
CA GLY A 131 9.25 -24.05 10.28
C GLY A 131 8.56 -23.10 11.27
N LYS A 132 9.33 -22.37 12.08
CA LYS A 132 8.81 -21.45 13.08
C LYS A 132 9.67 -20.19 13.18
N CYS A 133 9.05 -19.10 13.59
CA CYS A 133 9.74 -17.84 13.87
C CYS A 133 10.59 -17.97 15.15
N ILE A 134 11.86 -17.60 15.06
CA ILE A 134 12.82 -17.63 16.18
C ILE A 134 12.46 -16.68 17.32
N LYS A 135 11.61 -15.66 17.08
CA LYS A 135 11.19 -14.67 18.07
C LYS A 135 9.87 -15.03 18.76
N CYS A 136 8.83 -15.38 17.99
CA CYS A 136 7.47 -15.56 18.52
C CYS A 136 6.92 -16.98 18.34
N GLY A 137 7.69 -17.93 17.79
CA GLY A 137 7.27 -19.31 17.59
C GLY A 137 6.22 -19.52 16.49
N SER A 138 5.76 -18.47 15.83
CA SER A 138 4.73 -18.55 14.79
C SER A 138 5.19 -19.34 13.57
N GLU A 139 4.29 -20.12 12.99
CA GLU A 139 4.50 -20.85 11.72
C GLU A 139 4.31 -19.98 10.46
N TYR A 140 3.80 -18.75 10.62
CA TYR A 140 3.62 -17.82 9.52
C TYR A 140 4.92 -17.09 9.14
N VAL A 141 5.95 -17.89 8.83
CA VAL A 141 7.22 -17.44 8.27
C VAL A 141 7.18 -17.68 6.77
N VAL A 142 7.29 -16.64 5.97
CA VAL A 142 7.20 -16.72 4.49
C VAL A 142 8.50 -16.27 3.85
N PRO A 143 8.77 -16.71 2.60
CA PRO A 143 9.86 -16.12 1.83
C PRO A 143 9.75 -14.61 1.77
N ARG A 144 10.89 -13.94 1.72
CA ARG A 144 10.93 -12.50 1.58
C ARG A 144 10.20 -12.08 0.31
N PHE A 145 9.32 -11.10 0.45
CA PHE A 145 8.58 -10.51 -0.66
C PHE A 145 8.83 -9.00 -0.71
N ARG A 146 8.63 -8.40 -1.86
CA ARG A 146 8.63 -6.94 -1.98
C ARG A 146 7.52 -6.35 -1.10
N SER A 147 7.75 -5.14 -0.59
CA SER A 147 6.73 -4.42 0.18
C SER A 147 5.37 -4.50 -0.51
N LEU A 148 4.37 -5.05 0.17
CA LEU A 148 3.00 -5.15 -0.35
C LEU A 148 2.42 -3.78 -0.70
N ASN A 149 2.84 -2.74 0.02
CA ASN A 149 2.47 -1.36 -0.28
C ASN A 149 3.02 -0.93 -1.65
N VAL A 150 4.27 -1.26 -1.95
CA VAL A 150 4.88 -1.00 -3.27
C VAL A 150 4.19 -1.84 -4.34
N GLY A 151 3.92 -3.12 -4.06
CA GLY A 151 3.20 -4.01 -4.97
C GLY A 151 1.82 -3.45 -5.36
N LEU A 152 1.03 -3.00 -4.39
CA LEU A 152 -0.27 -2.36 -4.64
C LEU A 152 -0.13 -1.08 -5.50
N ARG A 153 0.84 -0.22 -5.19
CA ARG A 153 1.09 1.02 -5.94
C ARG A 153 1.41 0.76 -7.40
N GLN A 154 2.29 -0.21 -7.66
CA GLN A 154 2.72 -0.55 -9.02
C GLN A 154 1.62 -1.30 -9.79
N LYS A 155 1.04 -2.35 -9.22
CA LYS A 155 0.04 -3.18 -9.89
C LYS A 155 -1.28 -2.45 -10.17
N LEU A 156 -1.60 -1.41 -9.40
CA LEU A 156 -2.80 -0.59 -9.55
C LEU A 156 -2.51 0.81 -10.12
N ASP A 157 -1.26 1.11 -10.49
CA ASP A 157 -0.78 2.43 -10.95
C ASP A 157 -1.25 3.58 -10.04
N LEU A 158 -1.07 3.42 -8.74
CA LEU A 158 -1.42 4.45 -7.75
C LEU A 158 -0.31 5.52 -7.71
N TYR A 159 -0.17 6.29 -8.78
CA TYR A 159 0.96 7.20 -9.03
C TYR A 159 1.01 8.41 -8.10
N ALA A 160 -0.11 8.82 -7.50
CA ALA A 160 -0.18 9.99 -6.65
C ALA A 160 -0.59 9.63 -5.22
N CYS A 161 0.28 9.84 -4.25
CA CYS A 161 -0.07 9.80 -2.84
C CYS A 161 -0.52 11.20 -2.43
N VAL A 162 -1.79 11.36 -2.07
CA VAL A 162 -2.41 12.64 -1.69
C VAL A 162 -2.60 12.66 -0.18
N ARG A 163 -2.00 13.66 0.48
CA ARG A 163 -2.02 13.78 1.94
C ARG A 163 -2.50 15.17 2.33
N PRO A 164 -3.80 15.34 2.66
CA PRO A 164 -4.28 16.57 3.31
C PRO A 164 -3.70 16.65 4.72
N VAL A 165 -3.14 17.79 5.07
CA VAL A 165 -2.57 18.08 6.39
C VAL A 165 -3.17 19.36 6.90
N ARG A 166 -3.94 19.25 7.97
CA ARG A 166 -4.59 20.37 8.65
C ARG A 166 -4.35 20.28 10.15
N TRP A 167 -4.07 21.39 10.77
CA TRP A 167 -4.01 21.45 12.23
C TRP A 167 -5.42 21.62 12.83
N TYR A 168 -5.63 21.03 13.99
CA TYR A 168 -6.85 21.14 14.76
C TYR A 168 -6.55 21.76 16.11
N LYS A 169 -7.42 22.73 16.55
CA LYS A 169 -7.28 23.41 17.83
C LYS A 169 -7.17 22.41 18.99
N GLY A 170 -6.19 22.62 19.87
CA GLY A 170 -5.93 21.77 21.02
C GLY A 170 -4.89 20.65 20.77
N VAL A 171 -4.44 20.46 19.52
CA VAL A 171 -3.38 19.48 19.22
C VAL A 171 -2.01 20.16 19.31
N PRO A 172 -1.03 19.62 20.07
CA PRO A 172 0.34 20.10 20.09
C PRO A 172 0.95 20.11 18.69
N SER A 173 1.76 21.13 18.39
CA SER A 173 2.41 21.24 17.08
C SER A 173 3.80 21.84 17.23
N PRO A 174 4.82 21.33 16.51
CA PRO A 174 6.16 21.96 16.48
C PRO A 174 6.22 23.22 15.60
N VAL A 175 5.16 23.54 14.86
CA VAL A 175 5.10 24.67 13.96
C VAL A 175 4.74 25.93 14.73
N LYS A 176 5.39 27.08 14.44
CA LYS A 176 5.15 28.38 15.14
C LYS A 176 3.72 28.89 14.99
N HIS A 177 3.10 28.71 13.83
CA HIS A 177 1.76 29.17 13.49
C HIS A 177 0.91 28.01 12.96
N PRO A 178 0.56 27.02 13.80
CA PRO A 178 -0.13 25.82 13.36
C PRO A 178 -1.54 26.12 12.82
N GLU A 179 -2.18 27.18 13.27
CA GLU A 179 -3.50 27.63 12.78
C GLU A 179 -3.52 27.98 11.29
N LYS A 180 -2.35 28.26 10.70
CA LYS A 180 -2.18 28.52 9.26
C LYS A 180 -1.93 27.24 8.44
N LEU A 181 -1.74 26.10 9.09
CA LEU A 181 -1.43 24.84 8.41
C LEU A 181 -2.70 24.24 7.82
N ASN A 182 -2.86 24.39 6.53
CA ASN A 182 -3.86 23.69 5.71
C ASN A 182 -3.28 23.49 4.32
N VAL A 183 -2.61 22.34 4.12
CA VAL A 183 -1.90 22.02 2.89
C VAL A 183 -2.27 20.64 2.40
N ILE A 184 -2.15 20.41 1.09
CA ILE A 184 -2.28 19.08 0.49
C ILE A 184 -0.95 18.73 -0.15
N VAL A 185 -0.31 17.68 0.35
CA VAL A 185 0.96 17.17 -0.18
C VAL A 185 0.66 16.12 -1.25
N PHE A 186 1.16 16.33 -2.47
CA PHE A 186 1.14 15.36 -3.55
C PHE A 186 2.52 14.75 -3.69
N ARG A 187 2.61 13.43 -3.55
CA ARG A 187 3.86 12.69 -3.60
C ARG A 187 3.86 11.67 -4.72
N GLU A 188 4.96 11.59 -5.48
CA GLU A 188 5.20 10.50 -6.42
C GLU A 188 5.24 9.15 -5.69
N ASN A 189 4.74 8.12 -6.34
CA ASN A 189 4.48 6.86 -5.67
C ASN A 189 4.85 5.62 -6.51
N THR A 190 5.25 5.79 -7.78
CA THR A 190 5.54 4.70 -8.73
C THR A 190 6.92 4.79 -9.38
N GLU A 191 7.51 5.98 -9.41
CA GLU A 191 8.87 6.25 -9.88
C GLU A 191 9.81 6.53 -8.69
N ASP A 192 10.98 7.08 -8.96
CA ASP A 192 12.02 7.36 -7.99
C ASP A 192 12.46 6.06 -7.28
N VAL A 193 12.76 6.10 -6.03
CA VAL A 193 13.10 4.94 -5.20
C VAL A 193 11.95 3.91 -5.10
N TYR A 194 10.73 4.31 -5.44
CA TYR A 194 9.56 3.43 -5.43
C TYR A 194 9.42 2.56 -6.68
N ALA A 195 10.24 2.78 -7.71
CA ALA A 195 10.33 1.89 -8.86
C ALA A 195 10.80 0.48 -8.45
N GLY A 196 11.56 0.39 -7.35
CA GLY A 196 12.02 -0.87 -6.78
C GLY A 196 12.96 -1.63 -7.71
N ILE A 197 13.73 -0.92 -8.54
CA ILE A 197 14.77 -1.49 -9.39
C ILE A 197 16.06 -1.51 -8.57
N GLU A 198 16.27 -2.61 -7.86
CA GLU A 198 17.35 -2.75 -6.89
C GLU A 198 18.10 -4.06 -7.10
N PHE A 199 19.41 -4.01 -6.99
CA PHE A 199 20.33 -5.13 -7.14
C PHE A 199 21.14 -5.27 -5.86
N GLN A 200 21.06 -6.45 -5.28
CA GLN A 200 21.68 -6.73 -3.99
C GLN A 200 23.21 -6.67 -4.10
N LYS A 201 23.84 -6.10 -3.07
CA LYS A 201 25.30 -6.11 -2.90
C LYS A 201 25.86 -7.51 -3.14
N GLY A 202 26.90 -7.57 -3.98
CA GLY A 202 27.61 -8.81 -4.31
C GLY A 202 26.91 -9.73 -5.31
N SER A 203 25.67 -9.40 -5.76
CA SER A 203 25.01 -10.16 -6.84
C SER A 203 25.72 -9.95 -8.18
N GLU A 204 25.61 -10.92 -9.08
CA GLU A 204 26.18 -10.84 -10.43
C GLU A 204 25.59 -9.67 -11.22
N ASP A 205 24.31 -9.35 -11.01
CA ASP A 205 23.67 -8.24 -11.69
C ASP A 205 24.16 -6.88 -11.16
N ALA A 206 24.40 -6.74 -9.84
CA ALA A 206 25.03 -5.55 -9.29
C ALA A 206 26.45 -5.35 -9.87
N LYS A 207 27.24 -6.42 -9.96
CA LYS A 207 28.58 -6.38 -10.55
C LYS A 207 28.56 -5.99 -12.04
N LYS A 208 27.59 -6.51 -12.82
CA LYS A 208 27.40 -6.13 -14.23
C LYS A 208 27.10 -4.65 -14.39
N ILE A 209 26.18 -4.12 -13.57
CA ILE A 209 25.80 -2.70 -13.63
C ILE A 209 26.96 -1.80 -13.21
N ILE A 210 27.71 -2.16 -12.15
CA ILE A 210 28.87 -1.40 -11.71
C ILE A 210 29.91 -1.32 -12.83
N ARG A 211 30.21 -2.45 -13.46
CA ARG A 211 31.14 -2.54 -14.59
C ARG A 211 30.67 -1.72 -15.79
N PHE A 212 29.40 -1.85 -16.15
CA PHE A 212 28.78 -1.07 -17.23
C PHE A 212 28.87 0.45 -17.00
N LEU A 213 28.64 0.91 -15.76
CA LEU A 213 28.75 2.33 -15.41
C LEU A 213 30.19 2.82 -15.51
N GLU A 214 31.18 1.99 -15.18
CA GLU A 214 32.60 2.31 -15.29
C GLU A 214 33.07 2.34 -16.75
N GLU A 215 32.78 1.29 -17.51
CA GLU A 215 33.23 1.11 -18.88
C GLU A 215 32.56 2.08 -19.87
N GLU A 216 31.24 2.26 -19.77
CA GLU A 216 30.47 3.04 -20.76
C GLU A 216 30.32 4.52 -20.35
N PHE A 217 30.29 4.81 -19.05
CA PHE A 217 29.99 6.17 -18.57
C PHE A 217 31.12 6.81 -17.76
N ASN A 218 32.25 6.10 -17.55
CA ASN A 218 33.35 6.54 -16.71
C ASN A 218 32.88 6.97 -15.29
N LYS A 219 31.97 6.18 -14.70
CA LYS A 219 31.41 6.40 -13.37
C LYS A 219 31.84 5.31 -12.42
N THR A 220 32.70 5.64 -11.47
CA THR A 220 33.19 4.69 -10.48
C THR A 220 32.18 4.47 -9.35
N VAL A 221 31.81 3.21 -9.13
CA VAL A 221 31.02 2.76 -8.00
C VAL A 221 31.82 1.73 -7.22
N ARG A 222 31.80 1.79 -5.90
CA ARG A 222 32.54 0.82 -5.07
C ARG A 222 32.04 -0.60 -5.35
N ALA A 223 32.96 -1.54 -5.53
CA ALA A 223 32.66 -2.93 -5.91
C ALA A 223 31.78 -3.67 -4.91
N ASP A 224 31.77 -3.26 -3.64
CA ASP A 224 30.94 -3.83 -2.58
C ASP A 224 29.59 -3.12 -2.39
N SER A 225 29.15 -2.33 -3.38
CA SER A 225 27.88 -1.62 -3.34
C SER A 225 26.71 -2.51 -3.79
N GLY A 226 25.52 -2.31 -3.17
CA GLY A 226 24.26 -2.57 -3.85
C GLY A 226 23.92 -1.42 -4.79
N VAL A 227 23.18 -1.67 -5.85
CA VAL A 227 22.83 -0.66 -6.86
C VAL A 227 21.31 -0.50 -6.94
N GLY A 228 20.83 0.74 -6.90
CA GLY A 228 19.43 1.09 -7.15
C GLY A 228 19.31 2.05 -8.32
N ILE A 229 18.32 1.82 -9.21
CA ILE A 229 18.00 2.71 -10.31
C ILE A 229 16.82 3.58 -9.91
N LYS A 230 16.98 4.89 -10.03
CA LYS A 230 16.03 5.92 -9.69
C LYS A 230 15.52 6.61 -10.96
N PRO A 231 14.49 6.06 -11.64
CA PRO A 231 13.93 6.68 -12.82
C PRO A 231 13.08 7.90 -12.46
N ILE A 232 13.20 8.97 -13.23
CA ILE A 232 12.36 10.17 -13.12
C ILE A 232 11.98 10.57 -14.54
N SER A 233 10.74 10.31 -14.93
CA SER A 233 10.27 10.57 -16.29
C SER A 233 9.50 11.88 -16.41
N VAL A 234 9.53 12.47 -17.59
CA VAL A 234 8.68 13.61 -17.95
C VAL A 234 7.19 13.26 -17.81
N THR A 235 6.81 12.04 -18.22
CA THR A 235 5.43 11.55 -18.15
C THR A 235 4.96 11.42 -16.70
N GLY A 236 5.73 10.77 -15.83
CA GLY A 236 5.43 10.62 -14.40
C GLY A 236 5.33 11.97 -13.71
N THR A 237 6.31 12.85 -13.93
CA THR A 237 6.30 14.21 -13.37
C THR A 237 5.06 15.00 -13.82
N LYS A 238 4.75 15.02 -15.11
CA LYS A 238 3.59 15.76 -15.64
C LYS A 238 2.28 15.24 -15.09
N ARG A 239 2.08 13.91 -14.95
CA ARG A 239 0.83 13.36 -14.41
C ARG A 239 0.62 13.73 -12.94
N LEU A 240 1.68 13.70 -12.13
CA LEU A 240 1.62 14.12 -10.73
C LEU A 240 1.29 15.61 -10.60
N VAL A 241 2.01 16.47 -11.34
CA VAL A 241 1.77 17.93 -11.30
C VAL A 241 0.36 18.25 -11.78
N ARG A 242 -0.12 17.67 -12.87
CA ARG A 242 -1.51 17.85 -13.33
C ARG A 242 -2.54 17.45 -12.27
N LYS A 243 -2.26 16.40 -11.49
CA LYS A 243 -3.11 15.99 -10.37
C LYS A 243 -3.13 17.07 -9.29
N ALA A 244 -1.97 17.62 -8.94
CA ALA A 244 -1.82 18.62 -7.88
C ALA A 244 -2.46 19.97 -8.23
N ILE A 245 -2.39 20.41 -9.51
CA ILE A 245 -2.96 21.70 -9.94
C ILE A 245 -4.46 21.62 -10.30
N ASN A 246 -5.02 20.41 -10.39
CA ASN A 246 -6.44 20.25 -10.73
C ASN A 246 -7.33 20.87 -9.62
N PRO A 247 -8.16 21.88 -9.94
CA PRO A 247 -8.97 22.59 -8.94
C PRO A 247 -9.95 21.69 -8.20
N LYS A 248 -10.38 20.56 -8.76
CA LYS A 248 -11.25 19.59 -8.10
C LYS A 248 -10.65 18.99 -6.82
N PHE A 249 -9.33 19.04 -6.66
CA PHE A 249 -8.65 18.59 -5.44
C PHE A 249 -8.39 19.72 -4.43
N ARG A 250 -8.59 20.97 -4.81
CA ARG A 250 -8.37 22.14 -3.92
C ARG A 250 -9.59 22.49 -3.08
N THR A 251 -10.81 22.20 -3.58
CA THR A 251 -12.06 22.73 -3.01
C THR A 251 -12.85 21.75 -2.14
N ASN A 252 -12.55 20.47 -2.17
CA ASN A 252 -13.37 19.45 -1.48
C ASN A 252 -12.79 18.99 -0.12
N TRP A 253 -11.79 19.69 0.42
CA TRP A 253 -11.14 19.35 1.70
C TRP A 253 -11.27 20.48 2.74
N ALA A 254 -12.09 21.49 2.46
CA ALA A 254 -12.39 22.59 3.38
C ALA A 254 -13.53 22.24 4.33
#